data_0c91fd16e351ca62291841aa21bea4cf
#
_entry.id   0c91fd16e351ca62291841aa21bea4cf
#
_cell.length_a   1.000
_cell.length_b   1.000
_cell.length_c   1.000
_cell.angle_alpha   90.00
_cell.angle_beta   90.00
_cell.angle_gamma   90.00
#
_symmetry.space_group_name_H-M   'P 1'
#
loop_
_entity.id
_entity.type
_entity.pdbx_description
1 polymer ?
#
loop_
_entity_poly.entity_id
_entity_poly.type
_entity_poly.pdbx_seq_one_letter_code
_entity_poly.pdbx_strand_id
1 'polypeptide(L)'
;YFRWRQVPFAQEQMHSGLLQPDSAPAPGYFEAKQLKEELALSPAVSSGLSDVAIYFDYDADAAWAVQPTGAGLNYFQLIMDHYKAFRTLGLNVDFVHKKTEDFSRYKLISIVGAIHISSELISRLSTSKAKLVFGPRTGARVGNMQIPTNLPPAINLVKSRVLRVETLPPNLSLEIDPLGQANR
;
A
#
# COMPACT_ATOMS: atom_id res chain seq x y z
N TYR A 1 -3.05 -7.54 22.52
CA TYR A 1 -4.10 -7.68 23.54
C TYR A 1 -4.37 -6.32 24.20
N PHE A 2 -5.56 -5.86 24.19
CA PHE A 2 -6.03 -4.68 24.89
C PHE A 2 -7.08 -5.16 25.87
N ARG A 3 -6.88 -5.11 27.11
CA ARG A 3 -5.94 -4.41 27.99
C ARG A 3 -5.34 -5.43 29.00
N TRP A 4 -4.29 -5.05 29.73
CA TRP A 4 -3.67 -5.95 30.72
C TRP A 4 -4.61 -6.25 31.91
N ARG A 5 -5.18 -5.21 32.54
CA ARG A 5 -6.10 -5.34 33.67
C ARG A 5 -7.35 -4.52 33.43
N GLN A 6 -8.51 -5.08 33.70
CA GLN A 6 -9.77 -4.36 33.71
C GLN A 6 -9.74 -3.26 34.76
N VAL A 7 -10.17 -2.06 34.41
CA VAL A 7 -10.21 -0.94 35.38
C VAL A 7 -11.34 -1.11 36.37
N PRO A 8 -11.11 -0.84 37.67
CA PRO A 8 -12.15 -0.97 38.69
C PRO A 8 -13.16 0.18 38.69
N PHE A 9 -12.87 1.27 37.98
CA PHE A 9 -13.72 2.47 37.90
C PHE A 9 -13.48 3.19 36.57
N ALA A 10 -14.23 4.24 36.31
CA ALA A 10 -14.25 5.03 35.07
C ALA A 10 -15.10 4.41 33.94
N GLN A 11 -15.16 5.09 32.80
CA GLN A 11 -16.08 4.76 31.72
C GLN A 11 -15.78 3.43 31.01
N GLU A 12 -14.56 2.94 31.11
CA GLU A 12 -14.14 1.74 30.38
C GLU A 12 -14.24 0.44 31.19
N GLN A 13 -15.04 0.42 32.24
CA GLN A 13 -15.23 -0.77 33.08
C GLN A 13 -15.78 -2.00 32.31
N MET A 14 -16.50 -1.75 31.22
CA MET A 14 -17.08 -2.80 30.39
C MET A 14 -16.07 -3.56 29.53
N HIS A 15 -14.84 -3.03 29.39
CA HIS A 15 -13.81 -3.69 28.63
C HIS A 15 -13.04 -4.69 29.49
N SER A 16 -13.13 -5.98 29.10
CA SER A 16 -12.38 -7.06 29.75
C SER A 16 -10.87 -6.90 29.52
N GLY A 17 -10.09 -7.34 30.50
CA GLY A 17 -8.64 -7.45 30.39
C GLY A 17 -8.16 -8.89 30.55
N LEU A 18 -6.86 -9.10 30.52
CA LEU A 18 -6.27 -10.39 30.91
C LEU A 18 -6.42 -10.64 32.41
N LEU A 19 -6.44 -9.57 33.20
CA LEU A 19 -6.69 -9.61 34.64
C LEU A 19 -8.02 -8.90 34.96
N GLN A 20 -8.68 -9.39 35.99
CA GLN A 20 -9.83 -8.75 36.61
C GLN A 20 -9.42 -7.46 37.38
N PRO A 21 -10.35 -6.62 37.84
CA PRO A 21 -10.04 -5.40 38.58
C PRO A 21 -9.19 -5.64 39.84
N ASP A 22 -9.38 -6.77 40.50
CA ASP A 22 -8.60 -7.20 41.69
C ASP A 22 -7.26 -7.84 41.35
N SER A 23 -6.88 -7.85 40.07
CA SER A 23 -5.67 -8.48 39.52
C SER A 23 -5.70 -10.02 39.47
N ALA A 24 -6.84 -10.66 39.75
CA ALA A 24 -7.01 -12.08 39.51
C ALA A 24 -7.02 -12.38 38.00
N PRO A 25 -6.50 -13.55 37.57
CA PRO A 25 -6.59 -13.94 36.17
C PRO A 25 -8.05 -14.04 35.67
N ALA A 26 -8.34 -13.37 34.57
CA ALA A 26 -9.58 -13.52 33.84
C ALA A 26 -9.50 -14.72 32.86
N PRO A 27 -10.62 -15.23 32.31
CA PRO A 27 -10.58 -16.35 31.36
C PRO A 27 -9.59 -16.17 30.21
N GLY A 28 -9.51 -14.96 29.60
CA GLY A 28 -8.58 -14.65 28.53
C GLY A 28 -7.10 -14.75 28.90
N TYR A 29 -6.77 -14.70 30.20
CA TYR A 29 -5.39 -14.93 30.66
C TYR A 29 -4.95 -16.38 30.40
N PHE A 30 -5.83 -17.34 30.70
CA PHE A 30 -5.52 -18.76 30.52
C PHE A 30 -5.45 -19.09 29.02
N GLU A 31 -6.35 -18.53 28.22
CA GLU A 31 -6.32 -18.67 26.76
C GLU A 31 -5.01 -18.12 26.18
N ALA A 32 -4.60 -16.92 26.61
CA ALA A 32 -3.35 -16.32 26.15
C ALA A 32 -2.11 -17.14 26.56
N LYS A 33 -2.16 -17.76 27.76
CA LYS A 33 -1.10 -18.67 28.22
C LYS A 33 -1.03 -19.93 27.38
N GLN A 34 -2.16 -20.56 27.09
CA GLN A 34 -2.25 -21.71 26.22
C GLN A 34 -1.74 -21.38 24.81
N LEU A 35 -2.20 -20.28 24.23
CA LEU A 35 -1.74 -19.83 22.90
C LEU A 35 -0.22 -19.63 22.85
N LYS A 36 0.39 -19.10 23.92
CA LYS A 36 1.85 -18.96 23.99
C LYS A 36 2.54 -20.34 23.93
N GLU A 37 2.00 -21.33 24.62
CA GLU A 37 2.56 -22.68 24.62
C GLU A 37 2.41 -23.35 23.24
N GLU A 38 1.25 -23.20 22.60
CA GLU A 38 0.99 -23.70 21.24
C GLU A 38 1.89 -23.03 20.20
N LEU A 39 2.08 -21.71 20.27
CA LEU A 39 2.96 -20.98 19.37
C LEU A 39 4.44 -21.38 19.54
N ALA A 40 4.87 -21.74 20.75
CA ALA A 40 6.23 -22.22 20.97
C ALA A 40 6.51 -23.57 20.29
N LEU A 41 5.46 -24.38 20.05
CA LEU A 41 5.53 -25.64 19.32
C LEU A 41 5.36 -25.46 17.81
N SER A 42 4.92 -24.29 17.37
CA SER A 42 4.73 -24.02 15.94
C SER A 42 6.07 -23.84 15.24
N PRO A 43 6.25 -24.38 14.03
CA PRO A 43 7.46 -24.13 13.26
C PRO A 43 7.57 -22.62 12.98
N ALA A 44 8.79 -22.12 12.94
CA ALA A 44 9.04 -20.73 12.55
C ALA A 44 8.47 -20.50 11.13
N VAL A 45 7.42 -19.72 11.03
CA VAL A 45 6.78 -19.41 9.75
C VAL A 45 7.33 -18.05 9.31
N SER A 46 8.04 -18.03 8.20
CA SER A 46 8.35 -16.77 7.54
C SER A 46 7.16 -16.37 6.65
N SER A 47 6.88 -15.09 6.57
CA SER A 47 5.98 -14.59 5.53
C SER A 47 6.55 -14.96 4.16
N GLY A 48 5.71 -15.50 3.28
CA GLY A 48 6.12 -15.82 1.91
C GLY A 48 6.70 -14.59 1.22
N LEU A 49 7.73 -14.79 0.40
CA LEU A 49 8.28 -13.72 -0.42
C LEU A 49 7.22 -13.27 -1.43
N SER A 50 7.11 -11.97 -1.62
CA SER A 50 6.24 -11.38 -2.62
C SER A 50 7.06 -10.95 -3.84
N ASP A 51 6.64 -11.40 -5.01
CA ASP A 51 7.22 -10.95 -6.29
C ASP A 51 6.65 -9.61 -6.75
N VAL A 52 5.55 -9.17 -6.14
CA VAL A 52 4.82 -7.97 -6.51
C VAL A 52 4.78 -6.99 -5.36
N ALA A 53 4.99 -5.72 -5.66
CA ALA A 53 4.81 -4.65 -4.69
C ALA A 53 3.86 -3.57 -5.22
N ILE A 54 3.16 -2.90 -4.31
CA ILE A 54 2.43 -1.67 -4.56
C ILE A 54 3.11 -0.55 -3.79
N TYR A 55 3.45 0.52 -4.50
CA TYR A 55 3.98 1.73 -3.87
C TYR A 55 2.85 2.51 -3.20
N PHE A 56 3.05 2.84 -1.95
CA PHE A 56 2.11 3.59 -1.14
C PHE A 56 2.76 4.84 -0.54
N ASP A 57 2.06 5.99 -0.60
CA ASP A 57 2.55 7.25 -0.07
C ASP A 57 1.41 8.07 0.55
N TYR A 58 1.53 8.37 1.85
CA TYR A 58 0.55 9.22 2.56
C TYR A 58 0.52 10.67 2.03
N ASP A 59 1.64 11.18 1.51
CA ASP A 59 1.65 12.51 0.91
C ASP A 59 0.79 12.55 -0.37
N ALA A 60 0.74 11.42 -1.10
CA ALA A 60 -0.16 11.28 -2.23
C ALA A 60 -1.63 11.29 -1.79
N ASP A 61 -1.98 10.57 -0.72
CA ASP A 61 -3.34 10.57 -0.17
C ASP A 61 -3.80 11.99 0.21
N ALA A 62 -2.96 12.73 0.93
CA ALA A 62 -3.23 14.13 1.28
C ALA A 62 -3.42 15.01 0.04
N ALA A 63 -2.58 14.85 -0.99
CA ALA A 63 -2.70 15.61 -2.23
C ALA A 63 -3.98 15.28 -3.01
N TRP A 64 -4.41 14.01 -3.02
CA TRP A 64 -5.68 13.61 -3.61
C TRP A 64 -6.88 14.20 -2.88
N ALA A 65 -6.82 14.29 -1.55
CA ALA A 65 -7.88 14.90 -0.74
C ALA A 65 -8.04 16.40 -1.03
N VAL A 66 -6.94 17.11 -1.27
CA VAL A 66 -6.94 18.55 -1.61
C VAL A 66 -7.34 18.81 -3.06
N GLN A 67 -6.93 17.94 -3.98
CA GLN A 67 -7.18 18.08 -5.41
C GLN A 67 -7.82 16.81 -5.99
N PRO A 68 -9.08 16.51 -5.65
CA PRO A 68 -9.78 15.38 -6.22
C PRO A 68 -10.03 15.65 -7.72
N THR A 69 -9.86 14.63 -8.56
CA THR A 69 -10.06 14.74 -10.01
C THR A 69 -11.46 14.33 -10.45
N GLY A 70 -12.26 13.77 -9.54
CA GLY A 70 -13.62 13.35 -9.84
C GLY A 70 -14.35 12.84 -8.60
N ALA A 71 -15.66 12.80 -8.68
CA ALA A 71 -16.50 12.28 -7.59
C ALA A 71 -16.23 10.77 -7.42
N GLY A 72 -16.03 10.36 -6.16
CA GLY A 72 -15.80 8.95 -5.81
C GLY A 72 -14.40 8.40 -6.11
N LEU A 73 -13.50 9.20 -6.69
CA LEU A 73 -12.13 8.81 -6.93
C LEU A 73 -11.24 9.23 -5.75
N ASN A 74 -10.63 8.26 -5.08
CA ASN A 74 -9.70 8.52 -3.99
C ASN A 74 -8.50 7.58 -4.05
N TYR A 75 -7.42 7.99 -3.40
CA TYR A 75 -6.14 7.29 -3.45
C TYR A 75 -6.22 5.88 -2.86
N PHE A 76 -6.84 5.72 -1.70
CA PHE A 76 -6.97 4.42 -1.05
C PHE A 76 -7.77 3.43 -1.90
N GLN A 77 -8.85 3.88 -2.52
CA GLN A 77 -9.65 3.01 -3.38
C GLN A 77 -8.82 2.54 -4.58
N LEU A 78 -8.04 3.43 -5.19
CA LEU A 78 -7.16 3.09 -6.30
C LEU A 78 -6.11 2.05 -5.89
N ILE A 79 -5.47 2.22 -4.74
CA ILE A 79 -4.53 1.24 -4.17
C ILE A 79 -5.21 -0.11 -3.92
N MET A 80 -6.41 -0.09 -3.32
CA MET A 80 -7.18 -1.30 -3.03
C MET A 80 -7.62 -2.04 -4.29
N ASP A 81 -7.95 -1.33 -5.35
CA ASP A 81 -8.34 -1.96 -6.62
C ASP A 81 -7.15 -2.68 -7.26
N HIS A 82 -5.96 -2.08 -7.24
CA HIS A 82 -4.74 -2.75 -7.68
C HIS A 82 -4.39 -3.95 -6.79
N TYR A 83 -4.50 -3.79 -5.47
CA TYR A 83 -4.29 -4.89 -4.53
C TYR A 83 -5.24 -6.07 -4.81
N LYS A 84 -6.53 -5.80 -4.95
CA LYS A 84 -7.54 -6.82 -5.27
C LYS A 84 -7.21 -7.54 -6.58
N ALA A 85 -6.82 -6.78 -7.63
CA ALA A 85 -6.48 -7.37 -8.92
C ALA A 85 -5.31 -8.36 -8.79
N PHE A 86 -4.23 -8.02 -8.09
CA PHE A 86 -3.12 -8.95 -7.85
C PHE A 86 -3.54 -10.14 -6.98
N ARG A 87 -4.35 -9.93 -5.96
CA ARG A 87 -4.86 -11.02 -5.10
C ARG A 87 -5.76 -11.99 -5.86
N THR A 88 -6.56 -11.49 -6.80
CA THR A 88 -7.40 -12.33 -7.68
C THR A 88 -6.54 -13.24 -8.57
N LEU A 89 -5.34 -12.80 -8.94
CA LEU A 89 -4.37 -13.61 -9.65
C LEU A 89 -3.59 -14.59 -8.75
N GLY A 90 -3.91 -14.66 -7.45
CA GLY A 90 -3.23 -15.53 -6.48
C GLY A 90 -1.86 -15.03 -6.03
N LEU A 91 -1.49 -13.79 -6.35
CA LEU A 91 -0.19 -13.23 -6.01
C LEU A 91 -0.16 -12.67 -4.59
N ASN A 92 0.94 -12.86 -3.89
CA ASN A 92 1.25 -12.10 -2.69
C ASN A 92 1.70 -10.69 -3.07
N VAL A 93 1.34 -9.72 -2.25
CA VAL A 93 1.61 -8.31 -2.53
C VAL A 93 2.20 -7.66 -1.30
N ASP A 94 3.36 -7.05 -1.47
CA ASP A 94 3.97 -6.19 -0.46
C ASP A 94 3.61 -4.73 -0.70
N PHE A 95 3.61 -3.94 0.36
CA PHE A 95 3.56 -2.48 0.26
C PHE A 95 4.96 -1.90 0.46
N VAL A 96 5.37 -1.07 -0.47
CA VAL A 96 6.64 -0.35 -0.43
C VAL A 96 6.39 1.16 -0.41
N HIS A 97 7.34 1.93 0.11
CA HIS A 97 7.16 3.36 0.30
C HIS A 97 8.45 4.14 -0.03
N LYS A 98 8.39 5.47 0.04
CA LYS A 98 9.50 6.36 -0.33
C LYS A 98 10.83 6.10 0.38
N LYS A 99 10.82 5.44 1.55
CA LYS A 99 12.04 5.05 2.29
C LYS A 99 12.50 3.63 2.01
N THR A 100 11.83 2.87 1.16
CA THR A 100 12.30 1.54 0.74
C THR A 100 13.59 1.70 -0.04
N GLU A 101 14.66 1.11 0.46
CA GLU A 101 15.99 1.25 -0.13
C GLU A 101 16.23 0.29 -1.29
N ASP A 102 15.76 -0.94 -1.18
CA ASP A 102 15.96 -2.00 -2.17
C ASP A 102 14.66 -2.52 -2.76
N PHE A 103 14.56 -2.40 -4.08
CA PHE A 103 13.48 -2.92 -4.89
C PHE A 103 13.86 -4.16 -5.72
N SER A 104 15.09 -4.65 -5.59
CA SER A 104 15.65 -5.68 -6.48
C SER A 104 14.94 -7.03 -6.40
N ARG A 105 14.29 -7.32 -5.27
CA ARG A 105 13.56 -8.58 -5.05
C ARG A 105 12.25 -8.67 -5.81
N TYR A 106 11.68 -7.54 -6.23
CA TYR A 106 10.39 -7.53 -6.89
C TYR A 106 10.51 -7.75 -8.39
N LYS A 107 9.60 -8.52 -8.96
CA LYS A 107 9.44 -8.71 -10.41
C LYS A 107 8.55 -7.63 -11.01
N LEU A 108 7.61 -7.10 -10.22
CA LEU A 108 6.69 -6.05 -10.62
C LEU A 108 6.43 -5.08 -9.47
N ILE A 109 6.44 -3.80 -9.77
CA ILE A 109 6.07 -2.74 -8.82
C ILE A 109 4.99 -1.87 -9.47
N SER A 110 3.84 -1.82 -8.82
CA SER A 110 2.73 -0.95 -9.21
C SER A 110 2.81 0.38 -8.48
N ILE A 111 2.86 1.47 -9.21
CA ILE A 111 2.96 2.84 -8.70
C ILE A 111 1.78 3.62 -9.24
N VAL A 112 0.72 3.68 -8.44
CA VAL A 112 -0.54 4.29 -8.86
C VAL A 112 -0.88 5.47 -7.97
N GLY A 113 -1.31 6.55 -8.56
CA GLY A 113 -1.75 7.73 -7.83
C GLY A 113 -0.65 8.46 -7.03
N ALA A 114 0.60 8.08 -7.14
CA ALA A 114 1.72 8.77 -6.51
C ALA A 114 1.97 10.09 -7.22
N ILE A 115 1.26 11.14 -6.84
CA ILE A 115 1.22 12.43 -7.54
C ILE A 115 2.62 13.02 -7.70
N HIS A 116 3.45 12.91 -6.67
CA HIS A 116 4.84 13.35 -6.69
C HIS A 116 5.76 12.15 -6.50
N ILE A 117 6.76 12.03 -7.38
CA ILE A 117 7.83 11.03 -7.27
C ILE A 117 9.15 11.79 -7.25
N SER A 118 9.94 11.61 -6.18
CA SER A 118 11.24 12.27 -6.09
C SER A 118 12.25 11.67 -7.06
N SER A 119 13.27 12.46 -7.42
CA SER A 119 14.38 12.01 -8.27
C SER A 119 15.13 10.82 -7.67
N GLU A 120 15.27 10.77 -6.34
CA GLU A 120 15.93 9.69 -5.62
C GLU A 120 15.12 8.40 -5.73
N LEU A 121 13.79 8.47 -5.59
CA LEU A 121 12.93 7.31 -5.77
C LEU A 121 12.97 6.81 -7.22
N ILE A 122 12.90 7.71 -8.18
CA ILE A 122 13.02 7.37 -9.61
C ILE A 122 14.36 6.67 -9.88
N SER A 123 15.46 7.18 -9.35
CA SER A 123 16.78 6.58 -9.50
C SER A 123 16.79 5.14 -8.95
N ARG A 124 16.28 4.90 -7.75
CA ARG A 124 16.19 3.56 -7.16
C ARG A 124 15.30 2.61 -7.95
N LEU A 125 14.16 3.10 -8.43
CA LEU A 125 13.26 2.30 -9.27
C LEU A 125 13.89 1.96 -10.61
N SER A 126 14.64 2.86 -11.22
CA SER A 126 15.29 2.63 -12.52
C SER A 126 16.45 1.66 -12.45
N THR A 127 17.09 1.51 -11.28
CA THR A 127 18.14 0.49 -11.05
C THR A 127 17.55 -0.87 -10.72
N SER A 128 16.29 -0.95 -10.35
CA SER A 128 15.61 -2.23 -10.10
C SER A 128 15.40 -2.98 -11.44
N LYS A 129 15.36 -4.32 -11.38
CA LYS A 129 14.99 -5.16 -12.53
C LYS A 129 13.47 -5.36 -12.64
N ALA A 130 12.70 -4.76 -11.74
CA ALA A 130 11.25 -4.89 -11.68
C ALA A 130 10.60 -4.25 -12.92
N LYS A 131 9.54 -4.86 -13.40
CA LYS A 131 8.62 -4.20 -14.34
C LYS A 131 7.83 -3.15 -13.56
N LEU A 132 7.82 -1.91 -14.05
CA LEU A 132 7.11 -0.82 -13.42
C LEU A 132 5.78 -0.59 -14.13
N VAL A 133 4.71 -0.50 -13.35
CA VAL A 133 3.37 -0.16 -13.82
C VAL A 133 3.00 1.19 -13.19
N PHE A 134 2.84 2.20 -14.03
CA PHE A 134 2.40 3.52 -13.61
C PHE A 134 0.90 3.65 -13.85
N GLY A 135 0.19 4.01 -12.80
CA GLY A 135 -1.25 4.27 -12.86
C GLY A 135 -1.58 5.76 -13.02
N PRO A 136 -2.86 6.11 -12.95
CA PRO A 136 -3.32 7.48 -13.12
C PRO A 136 -2.64 8.44 -12.13
N ARG A 137 -2.38 9.65 -12.59
CA ARG A 137 -1.76 10.76 -11.84
C ARG A 137 -0.36 10.50 -11.26
N THR A 138 0.25 9.37 -11.57
CA THR A 138 1.60 9.06 -11.10
C THR A 138 2.60 10.03 -11.72
N GLY A 139 3.37 10.75 -10.87
CA GLY A 139 4.31 11.76 -11.33
C GLY A 139 3.67 13.02 -11.93
N ALA A 140 2.39 13.28 -11.67
CA ALA A 140 1.68 14.44 -12.20
C ALA A 140 2.17 15.78 -11.61
N ARG A 141 3.01 15.76 -10.58
CA ARG A 141 3.64 16.92 -9.96
C ARG A 141 5.12 16.65 -9.71
N VAL A 142 5.91 17.72 -9.84
CA VAL A 142 7.32 17.76 -9.44
C VAL A 142 7.50 18.70 -8.25
N GLY A 143 8.72 18.86 -7.76
CA GLY A 143 9.02 19.64 -6.55
C GLY A 143 8.14 20.87 -6.37
N ASN A 144 7.72 21.14 -5.16
CA ASN A 144 6.78 22.21 -4.80
C ASN A 144 5.42 22.11 -5.51
N MET A 145 4.98 20.91 -5.86
CA MET A 145 3.68 20.65 -6.51
C MET A 145 3.49 21.33 -7.87
N GLN A 146 4.57 21.67 -8.54
CA GLN A 146 4.53 22.25 -9.90
C GLN A 146 4.14 21.19 -10.94
N ILE A 147 3.53 21.65 -12.02
CA ILE A 147 3.24 20.80 -13.17
C ILE A 147 4.55 20.55 -13.93
N PRO A 148 4.92 19.29 -14.19
CA PRO A 148 6.11 18.99 -14.97
C PRO A 148 5.96 19.45 -16.42
N THR A 149 7.08 19.80 -17.07
CA THR A 149 7.10 20.16 -18.48
C THR A 149 6.76 19.00 -19.41
N ASN A 150 7.11 17.78 -18.99
CA ASN A 150 6.80 16.55 -19.71
C ASN A 150 5.99 15.60 -18.80
N LEU A 151 4.86 15.10 -19.27
CA LEU A 151 3.99 14.17 -18.54
C LEU A 151 3.97 12.81 -19.22
N PRO A 152 4.03 11.73 -18.44
CA PRO A 152 4.52 11.69 -17.05
C PRO A 152 6.06 11.71 -17.02
N PRO A 153 6.68 12.47 -16.13
CA PRO A 153 8.14 12.62 -16.11
C PRO A 153 8.88 11.29 -15.89
N ALA A 154 8.25 10.34 -15.25
CA ALA A 154 8.84 9.03 -14.98
C ALA A 154 8.98 8.12 -16.21
N ILE A 155 8.19 8.32 -17.28
CA ILE A 155 8.25 7.48 -18.49
C ILE A 155 9.61 7.59 -19.19
N ASN A 156 10.16 8.78 -19.27
CA ASN A 156 11.45 8.98 -19.94
C ASN A 156 12.61 8.35 -19.16
N LEU A 157 12.45 8.14 -17.86
CA LEU A 157 13.49 7.64 -16.98
C LEU A 157 13.52 6.13 -16.89
N VAL A 158 12.39 5.46 -17.07
CA VAL A 158 12.28 4.00 -16.91
C VAL A 158 12.11 3.26 -18.24
N LYS A 159 12.24 3.92 -19.38
CA LYS A 159 12.03 3.32 -20.73
C LYS A 159 10.74 2.51 -20.80
N SER A 160 9.70 3.00 -20.19
CA SER A 160 8.44 2.28 -20.08
C SER A 160 7.70 2.25 -21.40
N ARG A 161 7.07 1.11 -21.69
CA ARG A 161 6.12 0.99 -22.77
C ARG A 161 4.76 1.41 -22.24
N VAL A 162 4.11 2.35 -22.88
CA VAL A 162 2.72 2.68 -22.57
C VAL A 162 1.83 1.58 -23.17
N LEU A 163 1.07 0.91 -22.32
CA LEU A 163 0.12 -0.12 -22.73
C LEU A 163 -1.28 0.46 -22.58
N ARG A 164 -2.06 0.39 -23.66
CA ARG A 164 -3.49 0.57 -23.56
C ARG A 164 -4.10 -0.77 -23.15
N VAL A 165 -4.84 -0.77 -22.05
CA VAL A 165 -5.60 -1.95 -21.63
C VAL A 165 -7.01 -1.80 -22.16
N GLU A 166 -7.40 -2.64 -23.11
CA GLU A 166 -8.71 -2.57 -23.77
C GLU A 166 -9.79 -3.36 -23.03
N THR A 167 -9.41 -4.32 -22.24
CA THR A 167 -10.33 -5.13 -21.42
C THR A 167 -9.79 -5.31 -20.03
N LEU A 168 -10.54 -4.84 -19.05
CA LEU A 168 -10.25 -5.00 -17.64
C LEU A 168 -11.23 -5.97 -17.00
N PRO A 169 -10.81 -6.66 -15.93
CA PRO A 169 -11.78 -7.34 -15.08
C PRO A 169 -12.90 -6.38 -14.67
N PRO A 170 -14.15 -6.86 -14.54
CA PRO A 170 -15.36 -6.01 -14.46
C PRO A 170 -15.39 -4.99 -13.31
N ASN A 171 -14.38 -4.94 -12.45
CA ASN A 171 -14.30 -4.00 -11.31
C ASN A 171 -13.03 -3.12 -11.34
N LEU A 172 -12.30 -3.11 -12.43
CA LEU A 172 -11.10 -2.29 -12.58
C LEU A 172 -11.23 -1.42 -13.82
N SER A 173 -11.44 -0.13 -13.67
CA SER A 173 -11.32 0.82 -14.78
C SER A 173 -9.93 1.48 -14.71
N LEU A 174 -8.99 0.97 -15.48
CA LEU A 174 -7.71 1.62 -15.73
C LEU A 174 -7.76 2.24 -17.11
N GLU A 175 -8.04 3.53 -17.21
CA GLU A 175 -7.75 4.28 -18.43
C GLU A 175 -6.26 4.65 -18.43
N ILE A 176 -5.50 3.97 -19.25
CA ILE A 176 -4.13 4.38 -19.55
C ILE A 176 -4.19 5.14 -20.89
N ASP A 177 -4.18 6.45 -20.81
CA ASP A 177 -4.04 7.27 -22.00
C ASP A 177 -2.61 7.10 -22.55
N PRO A 178 -2.47 6.61 -23.80
CA PRO A 178 -1.16 6.46 -24.44
C PRO A 178 -0.42 7.77 -24.63
N LEU A 179 -1.10 8.90 -24.54
CA LEU A 179 -0.51 10.23 -24.69
C LEU A 179 -0.35 10.98 -23.36
N GLY A 180 -0.72 10.38 -22.24
CA GLY A 180 -0.65 11.02 -20.92
C GLY A 180 -1.61 12.23 -20.77
N GLN A 181 -2.63 12.31 -21.63
CA GLN A 181 -3.56 13.45 -21.66
C GLN A 181 -4.82 13.23 -20.82
N ALA A 182 -5.22 12.01 -20.56
CA ALA A 182 -6.44 11.69 -19.79
C ALA A 182 -6.35 12.04 -18.29
N ASN A 183 -5.20 12.44 -17.80
CA ASN A 183 -4.95 12.76 -16.39
C ASN A 183 -4.83 14.28 -16.14
N ARG A 184 -5.42 15.11 -16.98
CA ARG A 184 -5.47 16.56 -16.76
C ARG A 184 -6.63 16.98 -15.87
#